data_dc92d22b14eecaaa87e15f8582807e35
#
_entry.id   dc92d22b14eecaaa87e15f8582807e35
#
_cell.length_a   1.000
_cell.length_b   1.000
_cell.length_c   1.000
_cell.angle_alpha   90.00
_cell.angle_beta   90.00
_cell.angle_gamma   90.00
#
_symmetry.space_group_name_H-M   'P 1'
#
loop_
_entity.id
_entity.type
_entity.pdbx_description
1 polymer ?
#
loop_
_entity_poly.entity_id
_entity_poly.type
_entity_poly.pdbx_seq_one_letter_code
_entity_poly.pdbx_strand_id
1 'polypeptide(L)'
;MQRDGAAGDKDMTRRTVLTTTAAAATTAAATSPRARAAEERGCLIGPPPHPKGPLVFMDYDQIELDAAYDQSAYAPLGYQITARRASNSAETRRRIGNPRRESYGPTEIEKLDIFTTKAPNAPIFIFVHGGAWLSGEASGYHFAAENYINAGAHYVALDFIAVEPAGGDIGKMAEQVRRAIAWVHKNARSFGGDPNRIYLSGQSSGAHLAGVSLITEWTRDFGVPMDIIKGAVLLSGMYDMKPVRLSRRSSYVKFTDAMEEAMSTQRHLARINVPITLIYGTNETPEFQRQSRDFAAALRAAGKQVELIVVPNHNHYELQETLANPYGWAGRAALAMMGLKAA
;
A
#
# COMPACT_ATOMS: atom_id res chain seq x y z
N MET A 1 -2.27 12.21 87.43
CA MET A 1 -3.35 11.47 88.14
C MET A 1 -3.59 10.23 87.28
N GLN A 2 -3.02 9.15 87.68
CA GLN A 2 -3.64 7.99 88.40
C GLN A 2 -4.63 7.29 87.41
N ARG A 3 -4.60 6.05 87.16
CA ARG A 3 -3.91 4.81 87.61
C ARG A 3 -4.46 3.69 86.77
N ASP A 4 -3.64 2.77 86.42
CA ASP A 4 -3.72 1.35 86.78
C ASP A 4 -4.94 0.59 86.24
N GLY A 5 -4.87 -0.57 85.74
CA GLY A 5 -3.91 -1.66 85.93
C GLY A 5 -4.42 -2.92 85.26
N ALA A 6 -3.48 -3.76 85.03
CA ALA A 6 -3.42 -5.22 85.20
C ALA A 6 -4.31 -6.14 84.39
N ALA A 7 -3.72 -6.90 83.49
CA ALA A 7 -3.26 -8.30 83.70
C ALA A 7 -4.38 -9.37 83.71
N GLY A 8 -4.23 -10.38 82.88
CA GLY A 8 -4.89 -11.70 82.91
C GLY A 8 -4.84 -12.38 81.56
N ASP A 9 -3.88 -13.08 81.27
CA ASP A 9 -3.55 -14.49 81.29
C ASP A 9 -4.48 -15.42 80.48
N LYS A 10 -3.84 -16.10 79.59
CA LYS A 10 -4.05 -17.44 79.03
C LYS A 10 -5.45 -17.87 78.58
N ASP A 11 -5.57 -18.14 77.26
CA ASP A 11 -5.87 -19.54 76.94
C ASP A 11 -5.48 -19.83 75.46
N MET A 12 -4.70 -20.90 75.29
CA MET A 12 -4.25 -21.46 74.05
C MET A 12 -5.29 -22.47 73.55
N THR A 13 -6.19 -22.10 72.68
CA THR A 13 -7.06 -23.07 71.98
C THR A 13 -6.54 -23.33 70.56
N ARG A 14 -6.11 -24.56 70.41
CA ARG A 14 -5.75 -25.16 69.09
C ARG A 14 -6.84 -24.93 68.10
N ARG A 15 -6.60 -24.14 67.07
CA ARG A 15 -7.42 -24.13 65.86
C ARG A 15 -6.89 -25.18 64.83
N THR A 16 -7.69 -26.21 64.70
CA THR A 16 -7.58 -27.22 63.63
C THR A 16 -7.63 -26.52 62.29
N VAL A 17 -6.55 -26.60 61.50
CA VAL A 17 -6.51 -26.14 60.15
C VAL A 17 -7.16 -27.23 59.28
N LEU A 18 -8.37 -27.02 58.86
CA LEU A 18 -9.01 -27.78 57.79
C LEU A 18 -8.41 -27.34 56.46
N THR A 19 -7.53 -28.16 55.92
CA THR A 19 -7.06 -28.05 54.52
C THR A 19 -8.17 -28.53 53.59
N THR A 20 -8.95 -27.62 53.05
CA THR A 20 -9.82 -27.88 51.94
C THR A 20 -8.98 -27.84 50.67
N THR A 21 -8.66 -29.01 50.14
CA THR A 21 -8.15 -29.17 48.76
C THR A 21 -9.27 -28.83 47.81
N ALA A 22 -9.23 -27.62 47.24
CA ALA A 22 -10.05 -27.23 46.12
C ALA A 22 -9.48 -27.92 44.86
N ALA A 23 -10.15 -28.97 44.40
CA ALA A 23 -9.91 -29.54 43.10
C ALA A 23 -10.34 -28.52 42.05
N ALA A 24 -9.35 -27.88 41.41
CA ALA A 24 -9.62 -27.05 40.21
C ALA A 24 -10.05 -27.97 39.08
N ALA A 25 -11.36 -28.04 38.85
CA ALA A 25 -11.91 -28.62 37.62
C ALA A 25 -11.57 -27.65 36.47
N THR A 26 -10.51 -27.94 35.73
CA THR A 26 -10.23 -27.33 34.43
C THR A 26 -11.30 -27.80 33.47
N THR A 27 -12.37 -27.03 33.32
CA THR A 27 -13.29 -27.15 32.18
C THR A 27 -12.51 -26.77 30.93
N ALA A 28 -12.01 -27.77 30.22
CA ALA A 28 -11.55 -27.61 28.84
C ALA A 28 -12.73 -27.08 28.01
N ALA A 29 -12.74 -25.79 27.74
CA ALA A 29 -13.69 -25.22 26.79
C ALA A 29 -13.52 -25.95 25.46
N ALA A 30 -14.52 -26.72 25.05
CA ALA A 30 -14.54 -27.36 23.76
C ALA A 30 -14.54 -26.27 22.68
N THR A 31 -13.37 -25.97 22.10
CA THR A 31 -13.25 -25.09 20.95
C THR A 31 -14.09 -25.66 19.82
N SER A 32 -14.90 -24.81 19.19
CA SER A 32 -15.72 -25.22 18.04
C SER A 32 -14.85 -25.84 16.93
N PRO A 33 -15.38 -26.76 16.11
CA PRO A 33 -14.60 -27.32 15.00
C PRO A 33 -13.97 -26.25 14.07
N ARG A 34 -14.60 -25.09 13.97
CA ARG A 34 -14.05 -23.92 13.25
C ARG A 34 -12.89 -23.24 13.98
N ALA A 35 -12.93 -23.18 15.32
CA ALA A 35 -11.82 -22.63 16.12
C ALA A 35 -10.63 -23.59 16.14
N ARG A 36 -10.87 -24.90 16.20
CA ARG A 36 -9.82 -25.94 16.07
C ARG A 36 -9.18 -25.93 14.68
N ALA A 37 -9.98 -25.79 13.61
CA ALA A 37 -9.45 -25.65 12.24
C ALA A 37 -8.71 -24.31 12.01
N ALA A 38 -8.93 -23.30 12.85
CA ALA A 38 -8.17 -22.05 12.84
C ALA A 38 -6.88 -22.16 13.68
N GLU A 39 -6.88 -22.92 14.78
CA GLU A 39 -5.68 -23.22 15.57
C GLU A 39 -4.74 -24.22 14.87
N GLU A 40 -5.28 -25.23 14.19
CA GLU A 40 -4.48 -26.18 13.40
C GLU A 40 -3.93 -25.56 12.10
N ARG A 41 -4.54 -24.48 11.62
CA ARG A 41 -3.97 -23.59 10.61
C ARG A 41 -3.01 -22.59 11.21
N GLY A 42 -2.23 -22.97 12.21
CA GLY A 42 -1.20 -22.11 12.79
C GLY A 42 -0.56 -21.30 11.69
N CYS A 43 -0.69 -20.00 11.72
CA CYS A 43 -0.26 -18.96 10.79
C CYS A 43 0.41 -19.47 9.50
N LEU A 44 -0.31 -20.26 8.68
CA LEU A 44 0.15 -20.69 7.37
C LEU A 44 0.07 -19.46 6.47
N ILE A 45 1.17 -18.73 6.43
CA ILE A 45 1.37 -17.65 5.47
C ILE A 45 1.66 -18.33 4.13
N GLY A 46 0.66 -18.35 3.24
CA GLY A 46 0.81 -18.94 1.92
C GLY A 46 -0.33 -19.89 1.51
N PRO A 47 -0.24 -20.47 0.32
CA PRO A 47 -1.22 -21.45 -0.16
C PRO A 47 -1.15 -22.73 0.68
N PRO A 48 -2.28 -23.47 0.80
CA PRO A 48 -2.26 -24.75 1.48
C PRO A 48 -1.33 -25.74 0.76
N PRO A 49 -0.72 -26.68 1.48
CA PRO A 49 0.09 -27.74 0.87
C PRO A 49 -0.69 -28.49 -0.21
N HIS A 50 -0.06 -28.70 -1.37
CA HIS A 50 -0.64 -29.44 -2.50
C HIS A 50 0.48 -30.21 -3.23
N PRO A 51 0.15 -31.25 -4.01
CA PRO A 51 1.13 -31.91 -4.88
C PRO A 51 1.63 -30.92 -5.94
N LYS A 52 2.96 -30.86 -6.13
CA LYS A 52 3.60 -29.98 -7.11
C LYS A 52 3.17 -30.34 -8.53
N GLY A 53 2.62 -29.39 -9.25
CA GLY A 53 2.24 -29.50 -10.65
C GLY A 53 3.41 -29.16 -11.62
N PRO A 54 3.16 -29.17 -12.94
CA PRO A 54 4.12 -28.65 -13.92
C PRO A 54 4.46 -27.19 -13.64
N LEU A 55 5.75 -26.83 -13.77
CA LEU A 55 6.20 -25.46 -13.55
C LEU A 55 5.75 -24.54 -14.68
N VAL A 56 5.19 -23.38 -14.33
CA VAL A 56 4.71 -22.36 -15.27
C VAL A 56 5.57 -21.09 -15.28
N PHE A 57 6.21 -20.79 -14.16
CA PHE A 57 7.14 -19.67 -14.04
C PHE A 57 8.14 -19.89 -12.91
N MET A 58 9.43 -19.83 -13.20
CA MET A 58 10.50 -20.15 -12.25
C MET A 58 10.22 -21.51 -11.58
N ASP A 59 10.13 -21.54 -10.26
CA ASP A 59 9.82 -22.73 -9.45
C ASP A 59 8.34 -22.85 -9.06
N TYR A 60 7.45 -21.97 -9.58
CA TYR A 60 6.02 -22.02 -9.33
C TYR A 60 5.29 -22.96 -10.29
N ASP A 61 4.43 -23.81 -9.76
CA ASP A 61 3.32 -24.36 -10.53
C ASP A 61 2.16 -23.34 -10.61
N GLN A 62 1.06 -23.69 -11.28
CA GLN A 62 -0.06 -22.76 -11.47
C GLN A 62 -0.71 -22.36 -10.14
N ILE A 63 -0.88 -23.31 -9.21
CA ILE A 63 -1.54 -23.05 -7.92
C ILE A 63 -0.70 -22.07 -7.09
N GLU A 64 0.60 -22.29 -7.06
CA GLU A 64 1.54 -21.42 -6.33
C GLU A 64 1.64 -20.04 -6.95
N LEU A 65 1.71 -19.94 -8.27
CA LEU A 65 1.77 -18.66 -8.97
C LEU A 65 0.48 -17.86 -8.77
N ASP A 66 -0.68 -18.51 -8.82
CA ASP A 66 -1.97 -17.86 -8.55
C ASP A 66 -2.04 -17.33 -7.11
N ALA A 67 -1.60 -18.14 -6.15
CA ALA A 67 -1.53 -17.74 -4.75
C ALA A 67 -0.50 -16.61 -4.50
N ALA A 68 0.61 -16.60 -5.24
CA ALA A 68 1.63 -15.56 -5.15
C ALA A 68 1.13 -14.17 -5.59
N TYR A 69 0.00 -14.10 -6.29
CA TYR A 69 -0.71 -12.86 -6.62
C TYR A 69 -1.99 -12.64 -5.80
N ASP A 70 -2.20 -13.41 -4.73
CA ASP A 70 -3.32 -13.26 -3.80
C ASP A 70 -2.81 -12.91 -2.39
N GLN A 71 -2.91 -11.66 -2.02
CA GLN A 71 -2.44 -11.17 -0.72
C GLN A 71 -3.29 -11.63 0.47
N SER A 72 -4.50 -12.17 0.23
CA SER A 72 -5.42 -12.55 1.31
C SER A 72 -4.87 -13.68 2.18
N ALA A 73 -4.12 -14.63 1.59
CA ALA A 73 -3.47 -15.72 2.32
C ALA A 73 -2.35 -15.24 3.26
N TYR A 74 -1.78 -14.06 2.98
CA TYR A 74 -0.69 -13.45 3.75
C TYR A 74 -1.18 -12.32 4.67
N ALA A 75 -2.43 -11.92 4.53
CA ALA A 75 -3.05 -10.85 5.31
C ALA A 75 -4.47 -11.25 5.73
N PRO A 76 -4.64 -12.15 6.69
CA PRO A 76 -5.97 -12.65 7.10
C PRO A 76 -6.89 -11.54 7.64
N LEU A 77 -6.32 -10.41 8.10
CA LEU A 77 -7.04 -9.22 8.54
C LEU A 77 -7.15 -8.12 7.47
N GLY A 78 -6.82 -8.43 6.20
CA GLY A 78 -6.81 -7.47 5.10
C GLY A 78 -8.15 -6.75 4.90
N TYR A 79 -9.27 -7.44 5.15
CA TYR A 79 -10.59 -6.83 5.09
C TYR A 79 -10.79 -5.74 6.16
N GLN A 80 -10.41 -5.99 7.42
CA GLN A 80 -10.52 -5.02 8.50
C GLN A 80 -9.61 -3.80 8.25
N ILE A 81 -8.42 -4.02 7.70
CA ILE A 81 -7.49 -2.94 7.35
C ILE A 81 -8.09 -2.08 6.25
N THR A 82 -8.71 -2.69 5.24
CA THR A 82 -9.38 -1.96 4.16
C THR A 82 -10.56 -1.14 4.68
N ALA A 83 -11.39 -1.71 5.58
CA ALA A 83 -12.50 -1.00 6.22
C ALA A 83 -12.00 0.17 7.09
N ARG A 84 -10.93 -0.04 7.87
CA ARG A 84 -10.28 1.00 8.68
C ARG A 84 -9.76 2.15 7.81
N ARG A 85 -9.18 1.86 6.66
CA ARG A 85 -8.70 2.87 5.72
C ARG A 85 -9.81 3.78 5.23
N ALA A 86 -10.98 3.24 4.90
CA ALA A 86 -12.14 4.02 4.50
C ALA A 86 -12.62 4.96 5.63
N SER A 87 -12.70 4.46 6.88
CA SER A 87 -13.07 5.27 8.03
C SER A 87 -12.03 6.35 8.36
N ASN A 88 -10.73 6.02 8.27
CA ASN A 88 -9.65 7.00 8.45
C ASN A 88 -9.69 8.10 7.38
N SER A 89 -10.04 7.76 6.13
CA SER A 89 -10.22 8.74 5.05
C SER A 89 -11.39 9.68 5.34
N ALA A 90 -12.50 9.16 5.85
CA ALA A 90 -13.65 9.98 6.26
C ALA A 90 -13.28 10.91 7.44
N GLU A 91 -12.56 10.38 8.43
CA GLU A 91 -12.08 11.15 9.57
C GLU A 91 -11.08 12.24 9.17
N THR A 92 -10.19 11.95 8.22
CA THR A 92 -9.28 12.97 7.67
C THR A 92 -10.07 14.12 7.03
N ARG A 93 -11.07 13.82 6.18
CA ARG A 93 -11.93 14.88 5.61
C ARG A 93 -12.65 15.70 6.68
N ARG A 94 -13.06 15.07 7.77
CA ARG A 94 -13.70 15.79 8.88
C ARG A 94 -12.73 16.79 9.56
N ARG A 95 -11.45 16.42 9.69
CA ARG A 95 -10.42 17.29 10.33
C ARG A 95 -9.91 18.39 9.42
N ILE A 96 -9.58 18.07 8.18
CA ILE A 96 -8.91 19.02 7.27
C ILE A 96 -9.79 19.57 6.15
N GLY A 97 -11.07 19.18 6.10
CA GLY A 97 -12.03 19.57 5.06
C GLY A 97 -12.02 18.61 3.85
N ASN A 98 -13.01 18.80 2.98
CA ASN A 98 -13.11 18.05 1.74
C ASN A 98 -12.09 18.53 0.72
N PRO A 99 -11.61 17.65 -0.16
CA PRO A 99 -10.72 18.04 -1.25
C PRO A 99 -11.45 18.90 -2.29
N ARG A 100 -10.69 19.66 -3.03
CA ARG A 100 -11.12 20.21 -4.31
C ARG A 100 -11.15 19.06 -5.32
N ARG A 101 -12.33 18.78 -5.92
CA ARG A 101 -12.48 17.71 -6.91
C ARG A 101 -12.52 18.31 -8.32
N GLU A 102 -11.64 17.83 -9.19
CA GLU A 102 -11.48 18.31 -10.56
C GLU A 102 -11.57 17.17 -11.56
N SER A 103 -12.05 17.48 -12.78
CA SER A 103 -12.02 16.57 -13.92
C SER A 103 -10.74 16.78 -14.72
N TYR A 104 -10.02 15.68 -15.00
CA TYR A 104 -8.80 15.72 -15.81
C TYR A 104 -9.01 15.14 -17.24
N GLY A 105 -10.18 14.59 -17.49
CA GLY A 105 -10.53 13.99 -18.78
C GLY A 105 -12.03 14.00 -19.05
N PRO A 106 -12.46 13.43 -20.18
CA PRO A 106 -13.83 13.58 -20.67
C PRO A 106 -14.85 12.63 -20.02
N THR A 107 -14.40 11.56 -19.36
CA THR A 107 -15.32 10.58 -18.75
C THR A 107 -15.59 10.90 -17.29
N GLU A 108 -16.73 10.42 -16.78
CA GLU A 108 -17.17 10.69 -15.39
C GLU A 108 -16.17 10.22 -14.34
N ILE A 109 -15.44 9.12 -14.61
CA ILE A 109 -14.45 8.59 -13.68
C ILE A 109 -13.14 9.39 -13.70
N GLU A 110 -12.83 10.16 -14.75
CA GLU A 110 -11.57 10.89 -14.89
C GLU A 110 -11.56 12.13 -13.98
N LYS A 111 -11.51 11.89 -12.68
CA LYS A 111 -11.47 12.91 -11.62
C LYS A 111 -10.29 12.71 -10.70
N LEU A 112 -9.93 13.78 -10.01
CA LEU A 112 -8.92 13.77 -8.97
C LEU A 112 -9.32 14.66 -7.80
N ASP A 113 -8.87 14.29 -6.62
CA ASP A 113 -9.11 14.98 -5.37
C ASP A 113 -7.83 15.68 -4.90
N ILE A 114 -7.89 17.00 -4.73
CA ILE A 114 -6.74 17.84 -4.34
C ILE A 114 -6.93 18.37 -2.93
N PHE A 115 -6.02 17.99 -2.02
CA PHE A 115 -5.88 18.62 -0.72
C PHE A 115 -4.73 19.63 -0.79
N THR A 116 -5.00 20.87 -0.41
CA THR A 116 -4.03 21.97 -0.56
C THR A 116 -3.40 22.35 0.77
N THR A 117 -2.09 22.59 0.76
CA THR A 117 -1.38 23.29 1.83
C THR A 117 -1.42 24.79 1.60
N LYS A 118 -1.09 25.56 2.67
CA LYS A 118 -0.93 27.03 2.59
C LYS A 118 0.47 27.47 2.15
N ALA A 119 1.41 26.53 2.03
CA ALA A 119 2.76 26.85 1.58
C ALA A 119 2.76 27.32 0.12
N PRO A 120 3.43 28.42 -0.21
CA PRO A 120 3.51 28.91 -1.60
C PRO A 120 4.43 27.99 -2.42
N ASN A 121 4.11 27.82 -3.71
CA ASN A 121 4.89 26.99 -4.63
C ASN A 121 5.21 25.60 -4.04
N ALA A 122 4.20 24.99 -3.41
CA ALA A 122 4.35 23.73 -2.71
C ALA A 122 4.60 22.56 -3.67
N PRO A 123 5.39 21.55 -3.28
CA PRO A 123 5.47 20.31 -4.02
C PRO A 123 4.12 19.60 -4.05
N ILE A 124 3.93 18.77 -5.07
CA ILE A 124 2.69 18.03 -5.29
C ILE A 124 3.01 16.55 -5.21
N PHE A 125 2.35 15.85 -4.29
CA PHE A 125 2.43 14.40 -4.14
C PHE A 125 1.19 13.77 -4.72
N ILE A 126 1.35 13.01 -5.82
CA ILE A 126 0.26 12.33 -6.51
C ILE A 126 0.25 10.87 -6.08
N PHE A 127 -0.89 10.37 -5.63
CA PHE A 127 -1.07 8.99 -5.24
C PHE A 127 -2.02 8.24 -6.19
N VAL A 128 -1.55 7.09 -6.69
CA VAL A 128 -2.27 6.17 -7.57
C VAL A 128 -2.67 4.95 -6.74
N HIS A 129 -3.97 4.76 -6.55
CA HIS A 129 -4.48 3.68 -5.70
C HIS A 129 -4.29 2.29 -6.30
N GLY A 130 -4.19 1.29 -5.41
CA GLY A 130 -4.25 -0.13 -5.76
C GLY A 130 -5.67 -0.64 -5.92
N GLY A 131 -5.83 -1.98 -5.86
CA GLY A 131 -7.11 -2.67 -5.97
C GLY A 131 -7.11 -3.71 -7.10
N ALA A 132 -5.94 -4.27 -7.41
CA ALA A 132 -5.76 -5.33 -8.42
C ALA A 132 -6.27 -4.95 -9.83
N TRP A 133 -6.32 -3.64 -10.14
CA TRP A 133 -6.96 -3.03 -11.32
C TRP A 133 -8.49 -3.20 -11.38
N LEU A 134 -9.12 -3.88 -10.42
CA LEU A 134 -10.56 -4.19 -10.38
C LEU A 134 -11.37 -3.14 -9.61
N SER A 135 -10.74 -2.45 -8.67
CA SER A 135 -11.42 -1.55 -7.73
C SER A 135 -10.49 -0.46 -7.21
N GLY A 136 -11.06 0.43 -6.42
CA GLY A 136 -10.39 1.54 -5.77
C GLY A 136 -11.02 2.86 -6.18
N GLU A 137 -10.94 3.83 -5.29
CA GLU A 137 -11.44 5.20 -5.46
C GLU A 137 -10.52 6.16 -4.73
N ALA A 138 -10.32 7.36 -5.28
CA ALA A 138 -9.53 8.42 -4.65
C ALA A 138 -9.98 8.68 -3.21
N SER A 139 -11.30 8.65 -2.97
CA SER A 139 -11.92 8.92 -1.66
C SER A 139 -11.46 7.98 -0.54
N GLY A 140 -11.10 6.73 -0.87
CA GLY A 140 -10.60 5.73 0.05
C GLY A 140 -9.15 5.94 0.48
N TYR A 141 -8.45 6.89 -0.14
CA TYR A 141 -7.02 7.15 0.10
C TYR A 141 -6.75 8.56 0.65
N HIS A 142 -7.78 9.28 1.07
CA HIS A 142 -7.65 10.58 1.73
C HIS A 142 -6.98 10.50 3.10
N PHE A 143 -6.89 9.34 3.72
CA PHE A 143 -6.28 9.11 5.03
C PHE A 143 -4.83 9.62 5.12
N ALA A 144 -4.11 9.68 4.00
CA ALA A 144 -2.73 10.16 3.96
C ALA A 144 -2.60 11.70 3.80
N ALA A 145 -3.65 12.39 3.35
CA ALA A 145 -3.58 13.78 2.94
C ALA A 145 -3.06 14.73 4.03
N GLU A 146 -3.49 14.53 5.29
CA GLU A 146 -3.13 15.39 6.41
C GLU A 146 -1.61 15.44 6.65
N ASN A 147 -0.92 14.29 6.52
CA ASN A 147 0.53 14.22 6.63
C ASN A 147 1.22 15.17 5.64
N TYR A 148 0.77 15.17 4.39
CA TYR A 148 1.41 15.96 3.32
C TYR A 148 1.09 17.45 3.43
N ILE A 149 -0.19 17.82 3.67
CA ILE A 149 -0.54 19.24 3.78
C ILE A 149 0.09 19.91 4.98
N ASN A 150 0.25 19.21 6.11
CA ASN A 150 0.93 19.70 7.29
C ASN A 150 2.43 19.90 7.02
N ALA A 151 3.05 18.99 6.28
CA ALA A 151 4.45 19.10 5.88
C ALA A 151 4.70 20.13 4.76
N GLY A 152 3.67 20.75 4.22
CA GLY A 152 3.77 21.79 3.19
C GLY A 152 3.75 21.28 1.75
N ALA A 153 3.18 20.11 1.49
CA ALA A 153 2.93 19.58 0.15
C ALA A 153 1.41 19.50 -0.16
N HIS A 154 1.04 19.66 -1.41
CA HIS A 154 -0.30 19.26 -1.88
C HIS A 154 -0.37 17.74 -2.01
N TYR A 155 -1.53 17.17 -1.67
CA TYR A 155 -1.81 15.75 -1.86
C TYR A 155 -2.90 15.59 -2.91
N VAL A 156 -2.65 14.76 -3.92
CA VAL A 156 -3.58 14.49 -5.02
C VAL A 156 -3.84 12.99 -5.10
N ALA A 157 -5.10 12.58 -5.01
CA ALA A 157 -5.54 11.21 -5.22
C ALA A 157 -6.33 11.11 -6.53
N LEU A 158 -6.07 10.07 -7.32
CA LEU A 158 -6.65 9.90 -8.65
C LEU A 158 -7.77 8.87 -8.64
N ASP A 159 -8.84 9.15 -9.40
CA ASP A 159 -9.79 8.14 -9.90
C ASP A 159 -9.44 7.82 -11.35
N PHE A 160 -9.62 6.58 -11.74
CA PHE A 160 -9.44 6.10 -13.12
C PHE A 160 -10.25 4.83 -13.33
N ILE A 161 -10.51 4.50 -14.60
CA ILE A 161 -11.32 3.35 -15.00
C ILE A 161 -10.75 2.04 -14.44
N ALA A 162 -11.63 1.13 -13.99
CA ALA A 162 -11.24 -0.24 -13.63
C ALA A 162 -11.06 -1.10 -14.90
N VAL A 163 -10.37 -2.23 -14.77
CA VAL A 163 -9.99 -3.05 -15.91
C VAL A 163 -11.17 -3.70 -16.63
N GLU A 164 -12.24 -4.07 -15.90
CA GLU A 164 -13.41 -4.71 -16.51
C GLU A 164 -14.18 -3.75 -17.43
N PRO A 165 -14.58 -2.54 -17.00
CA PRO A 165 -15.19 -1.56 -17.92
C PRO A 165 -14.19 -1.06 -18.99
N ALA A 166 -12.87 -1.18 -18.75
CA ALA A 166 -11.86 -0.93 -19.79
C ALA A 166 -11.78 -2.04 -20.84
N GLY A 167 -12.56 -3.13 -20.71
CA GLY A 167 -12.55 -4.27 -21.62
C GLY A 167 -11.39 -5.24 -21.40
N GLY A 168 -10.78 -5.26 -20.22
CA GLY A 168 -9.61 -6.06 -19.88
C GLY A 168 -8.27 -5.39 -20.23
N ASP A 169 -8.28 -4.11 -20.58
CA ASP A 169 -7.11 -3.37 -21.07
C ASP A 169 -6.55 -2.44 -19.98
N ILE A 170 -5.45 -2.85 -19.34
CA ILE A 170 -4.74 -2.01 -18.36
C ILE A 170 -3.99 -0.84 -19.01
N GLY A 171 -3.80 -0.85 -20.30
CA GLY A 171 -3.23 0.28 -21.07
C GLY A 171 -4.13 1.51 -21.00
N LYS A 172 -5.47 1.33 -21.08
CA LYS A 172 -6.44 2.42 -20.91
C LYS A 172 -6.40 3.03 -19.51
N MET A 173 -6.18 2.20 -18.49
CA MET A 173 -5.99 2.68 -17.12
C MET A 173 -4.72 3.53 -16.99
N ALA A 174 -3.61 3.04 -17.56
CA ALA A 174 -2.35 3.77 -17.58
C ALA A 174 -2.46 5.09 -18.34
N GLU A 175 -3.22 5.12 -19.43
CA GLU A 175 -3.50 6.34 -20.21
C GLU A 175 -4.21 7.40 -19.35
N GLN A 176 -5.24 7.00 -18.59
CA GLN A 176 -5.96 7.92 -17.69
C GLN A 176 -5.05 8.42 -16.56
N VAL A 177 -4.24 7.56 -15.94
CA VAL A 177 -3.26 7.97 -14.92
C VAL A 177 -2.26 8.98 -15.49
N ARG A 178 -1.71 8.74 -16.67
CA ARG A 178 -0.80 9.67 -17.35
C ARG A 178 -1.47 11.01 -17.65
N ARG A 179 -2.71 10.98 -18.13
CA ARG A 179 -3.52 12.18 -18.41
C ARG A 179 -3.73 13.00 -17.13
N ALA A 180 -4.03 12.33 -16.01
CA ALA A 180 -4.17 12.99 -14.72
C ALA A 180 -2.87 13.68 -14.28
N ILE A 181 -1.72 13.00 -14.42
CA ILE A 181 -0.40 13.58 -14.08
C ILE A 181 -0.10 14.79 -14.96
N ALA A 182 -0.36 14.70 -16.28
CA ALA A 182 -0.18 15.83 -17.20
C ALA A 182 -1.13 16.98 -16.88
N TRP A 183 -2.37 16.69 -16.49
CA TRP A 183 -3.33 17.69 -16.02
C TRP A 183 -2.84 18.39 -14.76
N VAL A 184 -2.33 17.66 -13.78
CA VAL A 184 -1.77 18.23 -12.54
C VAL A 184 -0.61 19.18 -12.88
N HIS A 185 0.30 18.80 -13.77
CA HIS A 185 1.39 19.68 -14.20
C HIS A 185 0.86 20.97 -14.83
N LYS A 186 -0.08 20.88 -15.78
CA LYS A 186 -0.65 22.04 -16.49
C LYS A 186 -1.43 22.98 -15.56
N ASN A 187 -2.04 22.44 -14.50
CA ASN A 187 -2.94 23.18 -13.59
C ASN A 187 -2.32 23.44 -12.21
N ALA A 188 -1.09 23.02 -11.92
CA ALA A 188 -0.43 23.12 -10.62
C ALA A 188 -0.60 24.52 -9.97
N ARG A 189 -0.33 25.57 -10.74
CA ARG A 189 -0.40 26.97 -10.26
C ARG A 189 -1.81 27.40 -9.83
N SER A 190 -2.87 26.78 -10.38
CA SER A 190 -4.26 27.13 -10.05
C SER A 190 -4.67 26.78 -8.61
N PHE A 191 -3.89 25.90 -7.97
CA PHE A 191 -4.10 25.51 -6.57
C PHE A 191 -2.86 25.73 -5.68
N GLY A 192 -1.88 26.57 -6.14
CA GLY A 192 -0.70 26.96 -5.36
C GLY A 192 0.48 26.00 -5.44
N GLY A 193 0.42 25.00 -6.32
CA GLY A 193 1.47 24.01 -6.52
C GLY A 193 2.56 24.48 -7.49
N ASP A 194 3.75 23.90 -7.35
CA ASP A 194 4.86 24.08 -8.27
C ASP A 194 4.85 22.95 -9.33
N PRO A 195 4.61 23.25 -10.62
CA PRO A 195 4.64 22.25 -11.69
C PRO A 195 5.99 21.55 -11.85
N ASN A 196 7.07 22.15 -11.33
CA ASN A 196 8.43 21.59 -11.36
C ASN A 196 8.74 20.72 -10.13
N ARG A 197 7.79 20.48 -9.25
CA ARG A 197 7.97 19.73 -8.01
C ARG A 197 6.85 18.68 -7.83
N ILE A 198 6.64 17.83 -8.85
CA ILE A 198 5.66 16.76 -8.83
C ILE A 198 6.35 15.43 -8.48
N TYR A 199 5.82 14.75 -7.49
CA TYR A 199 6.29 13.47 -7.01
C TYR A 199 5.16 12.44 -7.09
N LEU A 200 5.50 11.22 -7.50
CA LEU A 200 4.53 10.17 -7.78
C LEU A 200 4.62 9.06 -6.76
N SER A 201 3.48 8.54 -6.38
CA SER A 201 3.41 7.33 -5.55
C SER A 201 2.26 6.45 -5.99
N GLY A 202 2.34 5.19 -5.62
CA GLY A 202 1.26 4.24 -5.80
C GLY A 202 1.49 2.99 -4.97
N GLN A 203 0.44 2.21 -4.81
CA GLN A 203 0.48 0.96 -4.07
C GLN A 203 -0.09 -0.18 -4.91
N SER A 204 0.56 -1.37 -4.91
CA SER A 204 0.06 -2.56 -5.62
C SER A 204 -0.09 -2.31 -7.12
N SER A 205 -1.28 -2.55 -7.69
CA SER A 205 -1.60 -2.21 -9.07
C SER A 205 -1.46 -0.70 -9.37
N GLY A 206 -1.61 0.17 -8.38
CA GLY A 206 -1.32 1.59 -8.50
C GLY A 206 0.18 1.89 -8.59
N ALA A 207 1.02 1.15 -7.88
CA ALA A 207 2.48 1.26 -8.03
C ALA A 207 2.95 0.76 -9.41
N HIS A 208 2.28 -0.24 -9.98
CA HIS A 208 2.48 -0.65 -11.37
C HIS A 208 2.16 0.51 -12.34
N LEU A 209 0.96 1.11 -12.24
CA LEU A 209 0.56 2.23 -13.11
C LEU A 209 1.45 3.46 -12.94
N ALA A 210 1.87 3.75 -11.71
CA ALA A 210 2.85 4.79 -11.41
C ALA A 210 4.22 4.48 -12.05
N GLY A 211 4.69 3.24 -11.95
CA GLY A 211 5.91 2.77 -12.62
C GLY A 211 5.86 2.94 -14.13
N VAL A 212 4.75 2.54 -14.75
CA VAL A 212 4.52 2.73 -16.20
C VAL A 212 4.52 4.22 -16.57
N SER A 213 4.09 5.11 -15.67
CA SER A 213 4.16 6.55 -15.90
C SER A 213 5.59 7.09 -15.94
N LEU A 214 6.56 6.43 -15.28
CA LEU A 214 7.97 6.83 -15.29
C LEU A 214 8.68 6.56 -16.63
N ILE A 215 8.09 5.72 -17.48
CA ILE A 215 8.63 5.36 -18.81
C ILE A 215 7.87 6.03 -19.95
N THR A 216 7.07 7.05 -19.66
CA THR A 216 6.21 7.76 -20.62
C THR A 216 6.99 8.78 -21.44
N GLU A 217 6.70 8.90 -22.73
CA GLU A 217 7.21 9.94 -23.63
C GLU A 217 6.34 11.22 -23.47
N TRP A 218 6.50 11.90 -22.33
CA TRP A 218 5.63 12.98 -21.89
C TRP A 218 5.46 14.11 -22.90
N THR A 219 6.53 14.49 -23.60
CA THR A 219 6.47 15.57 -24.58
C THR A 219 5.67 15.16 -25.80
N ARG A 220 5.92 13.94 -26.31
CA ARG A 220 5.22 13.43 -27.48
C ARG A 220 3.75 13.15 -27.20
N ASP A 221 3.46 12.49 -26.07
CA ASP A 221 2.14 11.90 -25.81
C ASP A 221 1.17 12.88 -25.13
N PHE A 222 1.70 13.83 -24.33
CA PHE A 222 0.89 14.71 -23.50
C PHE A 222 1.22 16.21 -23.65
N GLY A 223 2.25 16.56 -24.41
CA GLY A 223 2.66 17.95 -24.64
C GLY A 223 3.13 18.66 -23.36
N VAL A 224 3.82 17.92 -22.47
CA VAL A 224 4.44 18.42 -21.25
C VAL A 224 5.92 18.04 -21.21
N PRO A 225 6.77 18.72 -20.40
CA PRO A 225 8.19 18.38 -20.32
C PRO A 225 8.45 16.92 -19.93
N MET A 226 9.55 16.33 -20.42
CA MET A 226 9.91 14.94 -20.08
C MET A 226 10.19 14.74 -18.59
N ASP A 227 10.59 15.77 -17.89
CA ASP A 227 11.02 15.75 -16.49
C ASP A 227 9.94 16.23 -15.50
N ILE A 228 8.64 16.15 -15.85
CA ILE A 228 7.56 16.61 -14.97
C ILE A 228 7.52 15.87 -13.64
N ILE A 229 7.92 14.59 -13.59
CA ILE A 229 8.03 13.82 -12.36
C ILE A 229 9.47 13.98 -11.83
N LYS A 230 9.61 14.32 -10.54
CA LYS A 230 10.92 14.55 -9.90
C LYS A 230 11.38 13.39 -9.01
N GLY A 231 10.51 12.45 -8.73
CA GLY A 231 10.81 11.24 -7.96
C GLY A 231 9.57 10.39 -7.74
N ALA A 232 9.77 9.13 -7.36
CA ALA A 232 8.65 8.21 -7.10
C ALA A 232 8.90 7.34 -5.86
N VAL A 233 7.83 7.14 -5.07
CA VAL A 233 7.80 6.20 -3.95
C VAL A 233 6.76 5.12 -4.27
N LEU A 234 7.22 3.93 -4.60
CA LEU A 234 6.39 2.84 -5.12
C LEU A 234 6.29 1.71 -4.09
N LEU A 235 5.07 1.42 -3.65
CA LEU A 235 4.78 0.45 -2.61
C LEU A 235 4.26 -0.85 -3.23
N SER A 236 5.00 -1.94 -3.07
CA SER A 236 4.56 -3.30 -3.43
C SER A 236 4.01 -3.40 -4.85
N GLY A 237 4.74 -2.89 -5.81
CA GLY A 237 4.33 -2.87 -7.22
C GLY A 237 4.67 -4.16 -7.97
N MET A 238 4.22 -4.21 -9.21
CA MET A 238 4.58 -5.23 -10.19
C MET A 238 5.28 -4.53 -11.37
N TYR A 239 6.50 -4.94 -11.69
CA TYR A 239 7.34 -4.23 -12.66
C TYR A 239 7.73 -5.09 -13.86
N ASP A 240 7.51 -6.42 -13.78
CA ASP A 240 7.52 -7.38 -14.88
C ASP A 240 6.15 -8.05 -14.99
N MET A 241 5.49 -7.88 -16.12
CA MET A 241 4.14 -8.41 -16.34
C MET A 241 4.12 -9.87 -16.77
N LYS A 242 5.25 -10.50 -17.07
CA LYS A 242 5.29 -11.91 -17.48
C LYS A 242 4.65 -12.86 -16.45
N PRO A 243 5.07 -12.89 -15.17
CA PRO A 243 4.45 -13.75 -14.18
C PRO A 243 3.00 -13.35 -13.86
N VAL A 244 2.68 -12.05 -13.95
CA VAL A 244 1.31 -11.56 -13.76
C VAL A 244 0.39 -12.13 -14.84
N ARG A 245 0.83 -12.11 -16.10
CA ARG A 245 0.11 -12.69 -17.23
C ARG A 245 -0.10 -14.20 -17.09
N LEU A 246 0.87 -14.91 -16.55
CA LEU A 246 0.78 -16.35 -16.33
C LEU A 246 -0.10 -16.73 -15.14
N SER A 247 -0.42 -15.78 -14.25
CA SER A 247 -1.26 -16.01 -13.07
C SER A 247 -2.75 -15.87 -13.40
N ARG A 248 -3.59 -16.21 -12.40
CA ARG A 248 -5.06 -16.02 -12.44
C ARG A 248 -5.51 -14.62 -12.84
N ARG A 249 -4.62 -13.61 -12.84
CA ARG A 249 -4.97 -12.24 -13.24
C ARG A 249 -5.33 -12.13 -14.72
N SER A 250 -4.92 -13.08 -15.56
CA SER A 250 -5.37 -13.19 -16.96
C SER A 250 -6.85 -13.55 -17.10
N SER A 251 -7.55 -13.92 -16.02
CA SER A 251 -9.00 -14.12 -16.05
C SER A 251 -9.76 -12.81 -16.31
N TYR A 252 -9.19 -11.66 -15.94
CA TYR A 252 -9.81 -10.33 -16.10
C TYR A 252 -8.94 -9.32 -16.87
N VAL A 253 -7.63 -9.51 -16.95
CA VAL A 253 -6.75 -8.71 -17.81
C VAL A 253 -6.51 -9.46 -19.12
N LYS A 254 -6.83 -8.86 -20.24
CA LYS A 254 -6.61 -9.46 -21.57
C LYS A 254 -5.21 -9.14 -22.07
N PHE A 255 -4.22 -9.78 -21.48
CA PHE A 255 -2.83 -9.58 -21.86
C PHE A 255 -2.55 -9.95 -23.33
N THR A 256 -1.87 -9.08 -24.04
CA THR A 256 -1.19 -9.35 -25.30
C THR A 256 0.32 -9.23 -25.10
N ASP A 257 1.12 -9.70 -26.07
CA ASP A 257 2.59 -9.54 -26.01
C ASP A 257 2.97 -8.05 -25.99
N ALA A 258 2.28 -7.24 -26.76
CA ALA A 258 2.49 -5.79 -26.79
C ALA A 258 2.15 -5.13 -25.45
N MET A 259 1.07 -5.55 -24.78
CA MET A 259 0.68 -5.04 -23.47
C MET A 259 1.67 -5.50 -22.40
N GLU A 260 2.07 -6.78 -22.38
CA GLU A 260 3.09 -7.30 -21.47
C GLU A 260 4.39 -6.50 -21.58
N GLU A 261 4.84 -6.25 -22.82
CA GLU A 261 6.05 -5.44 -23.06
C GLU A 261 5.88 -4.00 -22.60
N ALA A 262 4.83 -3.31 -23.04
CA ALA A 262 4.63 -1.89 -22.76
C ALA A 262 4.36 -1.59 -21.29
N MET A 263 3.76 -2.55 -20.54
CA MET A 263 3.40 -2.39 -19.13
C MET A 263 4.47 -2.96 -18.17
N SER A 264 5.55 -3.56 -18.66
CA SER A 264 6.66 -4.05 -17.84
C SER A 264 7.71 -2.95 -17.66
N THR A 265 7.58 -2.11 -16.64
CA THR A 265 8.49 -0.99 -16.37
C THR A 265 9.96 -1.44 -16.31
N GLN A 266 10.22 -2.63 -15.80
CA GLN A 266 11.56 -3.22 -15.68
C GLN A 266 12.26 -3.46 -17.04
N ARG A 267 11.51 -3.52 -18.14
CA ARG A 267 12.06 -3.68 -19.50
C ARG A 267 12.51 -2.37 -20.14
N HIS A 268 12.17 -1.23 -19.51
CA HIS A 268 12.37 0.11 -20.08
C HIS A 268 13.23 1.01 -19.19
N LEU A 269 14.23 0.46 -18.50
CA LEU A 269 15.05 1.16 -17.51
C LEU A 269 15.74 2.41 -18.06
N ALA A 270 16.11 2.41 -19.36
CA ALA A 270 16.75 3.54 -20.01
C ALA A 270 15.91 4.83 -19.94
N ARG A 271 14.57 4.71 -19.92
CA ARG A 271 13.63 5.83 -19.84
C ARG A 271 13.46 6.41 -18.46
N ILE A 272 13.90 5.72 -17.41
CA ILE A 272 13.78 6.15 -16.02
C ILE A 272 14.94 7.08 -15.70
N ASN A 273 14.63 8.35 -15.38
CA ASN A 273 15.62 9.39 -15.10
C ASN A 273 15.34 10.15 -13.79
N VAL A 274 14.60 9.53 -12.87
CA VAL A 274 14.26 10.11 -11.57
C VAL A 274 14.63 9.15 -10.44
N PRO A 275 14.90 9.65 -9.23
CA PRO A 275 15.11 8.81 -8.06
C PRO A 275 13.83 8.02 -7.75
N ILE A 276 14.01 6.75 -7.37
CA ILE A 276 12.90 5.86 -6.99
C ILE A 276 13.19 5.27 -5.60
N THR A 277 12.20 5.30 -4.72
CA THR A 277 12.18 4.50 -3.50
C THR A 277 11.15 3.39 -3.68
N LEU A 278 11.61 2.14 -3.63
CA LEU A 278 10.78 0.94 -3.64
C LEU A 278 10.57 0.46 -2.21
N ILE A 279 9.35 0.15 -1.83
CA ILE A 279 9.01 -0.28 -0.48
C ILE A 279 8.14 -1.54 -0.55
N TYR A 280 8.48 -2.57 0.23
CA TYR A 280 7.61 -3.74 0.43
C TYR A 280 7.68 -4.26 1.86
N GLY A 281 6.65 -4.99 2.28
CA GLY A 281 6.56 -5.59 3.61
C GLY A 281 6.98 -7.06 3.63
N THR A 282 7.59 -7.52 4.73
CA THR A 282 8.05 -8.92 4.85
C THR A 282 6.92 -9.94 4.94
N ASN A 283 5.70 -9.51 5.25
CA ASN A 283 4.49 -10.34 5.30
C ASN A 283 3.66 -10.22 4.01
N GLU A 284 4.29 -9.90 2.89
CA GLU A 284 3.67 -9.95 1.56
C GLU A 284 3.96 -11.27 0.84
N THR A 285 3.21 -11.54 -0.22
CA THR A 285 3.48 -12.72 -1.05
C THR A 285 4.89 -12.70 -1.62
N PRO A 286 5.53 -13.86 -1.86
CA PRO A 286 6.88 -13.95 -2.39
C PRO A 286 7.07 -13.18 -3.70
N GLU A 287 6.07 -13.17 -4.60
CA GLU A 287 6.14 -12.48 -5.89
C GLU A 287 6.19 -10.95 -5.75
N PHE A 288 5.40 -10.35 -4.87
CA PHE A 288 5.47 -8.89 -4.65
C PHE A 288 6.80 -8.47 -4.03
N GLN A 289 7.35 -9.30 -3.13
CA GLN A 289 8.69 -9.10 -2.60
C GLN A 289 9.76 -9.26 -3.68
N ARG A 290 9.68 -10.32 -4.52
CA ARG A 290 10.62 -10.58 -5.61
C ARG A 290 10.59 -9.45 -6.64
N GLN A 291 9.41 -9.06 -7.11
CA GLN A 291 9.23 -7.98 -8.08
C GLN A 291 9.90 -6.67 -7.62
N SER A 292 9.77 -6.34 -6.34
CA SER A 292 10.41 -5.14 -5.77
C SER A 292 11.93 -5.28 -5.70
N ARG A 293 12.45 -6.45 -5.28
CA ARG A 293 13.90 -6.72 -5.22
C ARG A 293 14.54 -6.73 -6.60
N ASP A 294 13.91 -7.42 -7.56
CA ASP A 294 14.46 -7.59 -8.90
C ASP A 294 14.47 -6.25 -9.65
N PHE A 295 13.43 -5.45 -9.51
CA PHE A 295 13.38 -4.12 -10.10
C PHE A 295 14.44 -3.19 -9.47
N ALA A 296 14.63 -3.23 -8.14
CA ALA A 296 15.69 -2.49 -7.48
C ALA A 296 17.08 -2.91 -7.97
N ALA A 297 17.31 -4.22 -8.13
CA ALA A 297 18.57 -4.75 -8.63
C ALA A 297 18.81 -4.31 -10.09
N ALA A 298 17.81 -4.40 -10.95
CA ALA A 298 17.87 -3.96 -12.34
C ALA A 298 18.15 -2.46 -12.47
N LEU A 299 17.48 -1.61 -11.66
CA LEU A 299 17.73 -0.17 -11.61
C LEU A 299 19.17 0.14 -11.20
N ARG A 300 19.70 -0.52 -10.16
CA ARG A 300 21.10 -0.34 -9.73
C ARG A 300 22.09 -0.75 -10.81
N ALA A 301 21.85 -1.91 -11.44
CA ALA A 301 22.69 -2.40 -12.54
C ALA A 301 22.69 -1.45 -13.75
N ALA A 302 21.57 -0.75 -13.98
CA ALA A 302 21.43 0.29 -15.00
C ALA A 302 21.96 1.66 -14.57
N GLY A 303 22.61 1.79 -13.41
CA GLY A 303 23.15 3.05 -12.88
C GLY A 303 22.08 4.06 -12.46
N LYS A 304 20.84 3.61 -12.20
CA LYS A 304 19.75 4.48 -11.77
C LYS A 304 19.73 4.67 -10.26
N GLN A 305 19.30 5.84 -9.81
CA GLN A 305 19.17 6.15 -8.39
C GLN A 305 17.94 5.42 -7.80
N VAL A 306 18.20 4.43 -6.94
CA VAL A 306 17.14 3.64 -6.30
C VAL A 306 17.47 3.31 -4.85
N GLU A 307 16.49 3.49 -3.99
CA GLU A 307 16.45 2.98 -2.62
C GLU A 307 15.47 1.82 -2.54
N LEU A 308 15.81 0.78 -1.78
CA LEU A 308 14.89 -0.33 -1.46
C LEU A 308 14.73 -0.42 0.05
N ILE A 309 13.50 -0.23 0.51
CA ILE A 309 13.12 -0.32 1.92
C ILE A 309 12.31 -1.60 2.13
N VAL A 310 12.82 -2.47 2.97
CA VAL A 310 12.13 -3.70 3.41
C VAL A 310 11.52 -3.44 4.77
N VAL A 311 10.19 -3.49 4.86
CA VAL A 311 9.46 -3.13 6.08
C VAL A 311 9.13 -4.39 6.88
N PRO A 312 9.71 -4.59 8.06
CA PRO A 312 9.48 -5.79 8.85
C PRO A 312 8.03 -5.86 9.35
N ASN A 313 7.48 -7.08 9.35
CA ASN A 313 6.17 -7.40 9.91
C ASN A 313 4.97 -6.62 9.34
N HIS A 314 5.10 -6.06 8.14
CA HIS A 314 3.98 -5.43 7.44
C HIS A 314 3.51 -6.31 6.30
N ASN A 315 2.20 -6.45 6.16
CA ASN A 315 1.55 -7.04 5.02
C ASN A 315 1.19 -5.98 3.96
N HIS A 316 0.70 -6.45 2.84
CA HIS A 316 0.35 -5.63 1.69
C HIS A 316 -0.65 -4.49 1.98
N TYR A 317 -1.58 -4.71 2.92
CA TYR A 317 -2.63 -3.74 3.24
C TYR A 317 -2.17 -2.72 4.31
N GLU A 318 -1.32 -3.13 5.24
CA GLU A 318 -0.77 -2.26 6.30
C GLU A 318 0.27 -1.29 5.76
N LEU A 319 1.06 -1.73 4.77
CA LEU A 319 2.19 -0.94 4.27
C LEU A 319 1.78 0.46 3.82
N GLN A 320 0.67 0.60 3.09
CA GLN A 320 0.20 1.89 2.60
C GLN A 320 -0.30 2.84 3.71
N GLU A 321 -0.71 2.30 4.88
CA GLU A 321 -1.13 3.14 6.00
C GLU A 321 0.04 3.97 6.55
N THR A 322 1.28 3.50 6.33
CA THR A 322 2.49 4.23 6.73
C THR A 322 2.68 5.55 5.99
N LEU A 323 1.94 5.81 4.89
CA LEU A 323 1.90 7.10 4.19
C LEU A 323 1.29 8.23 5.04
N ALA A 324 0.36 7.89 5.95
CA ALA A 324 -0.31 8.87 6.81
C ALA A 324 0.54 9.37 7.98
N ASN A 325 1.69 8.74 8.22
CA ASN A 325 2.55 9.05 9.35
C ASN A 325 3.90 9.61 8.85
N PRO A 326 4.31 10.84 9.25
CA PRO A 326 5.57 11.44 8.82
C PRO A 326 6.81 10.63 9.27
N TYR A 327 6.67 9.79 10.28
CA TYR A 327 7.70 8.86 10.78
C TYR A 327 7.51 7.43 10.27
N GLY A 328 6.39 7.14 9.60
CA GLY A 328 6.11 5.88 8.94
C GLY A 328 7.04 5.64 7.75
N TRP A 329 7.25 4.40 7.38
CA TRP A 329 8.21 4.01 6.34
C TRP A 329 7.98 4.75 5.01
N ALA A 330 6.75 4.75 4.51
CA ALA A 330 6.43 5.40 3.24
C ALA A 330 6.25 6.91 3.38
N GLY A 331 5.64 7.40 4.47
CA GLY A 331 5.47 8.83 4.71
C GLY A 331 6.80 9.55 4.85
N ARG A 332 7.72 9.00 5.65
CA ARG A 332 9.08 9.53 5.81
C ARG A 332 9.84 9.54 4.48
N ALA A 333 9.80 8.44 3.72
CA ALA A 333 10.47 8.35 2.43
C ALA A 333 9.93 9.39 1.44
N ALA A 334 8.61 9.57 1.39
CA ALA A 334 7.97 10.56 0.52
C ALA A 334 8.32 12.00 0.91
N LEU A 335 8.30 12.34 2.19
CA LEU A 335 8.69 13.67 2.66
C LEU A 335 10.17 13.95 2.37
N ALA A 336 11.05 12.99 2.64
CA ALA A 336 12.47 13.10 2.35
C ALA A 336 12.73 13.33 0.84
N MET A 337 12.04 12.59 -0.03
CA MET A 337 12.14 12.75 -1.48
C MET A 337 11.71 14.13 -1.96
N MET A 338 10.72 14.74 -1.30
CA MET A 338 10.27 16.12 -1.57
C MET A 338 11.14 17.21 -0.92
N GLY A 339 12.14 16.82 -0.11
CA GLY A 339 12.94 17.76 0.68
C GLY A 339 12.16 18.40 1.83
N LEU A 340 11.13 17.72 2.34
CA LEU A 340 10.29 18.19 3.44
C LEU A 340 10.64 17.49 4.74
N LYS A 341 10.32 18.14 5.86
CA LYS A 341 10.45 17.58 7.22
C LYS A 341 9.07 17.17 7.74
N ALA A 342 9.06 16.27 8.70
CA ALA A 342 7.89 16.00 9.52
C ALA A 342 7.45 17.31 10.21
N ALA A 343 6.15 17.61 10.11
CA ALA A 343 5.56 18.78 10.78
C ALA A 343 5.11 18.42 12.21
#